data_514eaa6b374a760873230ab44a8578ea
#
_entry.id   514eaa6b374a760873230ab44a8578ea
#
_cell.length_a   1.000
_cell.length_b   1.000
_cell.length_c   1.000
_cell.angle_alpha   90.00
_cell.angle_beta   90.00
_cell.angle_gamma   90.00
#
_symmetry.space_group_name_H-M   'P 1'
#
loop_
_entity.id
_entity.type
_entity.pdbx_description
1 polymer ?
#
loop_
_entity_poly.entity_id
_entity_poly.type
_entity_poly.pdbx_seq_one_letter_code
_entity_poly.pdbx_strand_id
1 'polypeptide(L)'
;MVRNGLVAALDVGTTKVCCLIARANIDRGLYLKPGMKIIGIGHHVSGGMRSGTVVALEECEAAIRSTVELAEQMAGENIRDVIVNLSGGHPRSRLIAYEISIAGHEIGDADLRRILDPQVLKNGIPKGRELVHTIPVGYSIDGNRGVRDPRGMFGERLGVNLHVISALSGPVRNLETSVMRCHLGVAEKVVSAYASALACLVEDETQLGVTCIDMGGGTTSMAVFFDGELVHANSIPVGGVHVTNDIARGLSTPLAHAERMKTLYGSALASPSDDREVIKVPLVGEESAGESSQVPRSMLVGIIRPRVEETLEMVRDRLVEAGFDKVAGRIVITGGASQLPGVRELAAHILDKQVRMGRPQAIDGMAEVTAGPAFSTCAGLLHYAVSNKAEAPSAAYCPPEQASRGFGRLSHWIRENF
;
A
#
# COMPACT_ATOMS: atom_id res chain seq x y z
N MET A 1 -8.28 -10.87 12.50
CA MET A 1 -8.65 -11.48 13.81
C MET A 1 -7.40 -12.01 14.48
N VAL A 2 -7.11 -11.55 15.67
CA VAL A 2 -5.93 -11.97 16.44
C VAL A 2 -6.32 -13.24 17.20
N ARG A 3 -5.87 -14.42 16.76
CA ARG A 3 -6.02 -15.67 17.53
C ARG A 3 -4.78 -15.84 18.40
N ASN A 4 -4.95 -16.05 19.70
CA ASN A 4 -3.89 -16.22 20.70
C ASN A 4 -2.87 -15.06 20.78
N GLY A 5 -3.25 -13.83 20.39
CA GLY A 5 -2.32 -12.71 20.36
C GLY A 5 -1.29 -12.75 19.24
N LEU A 6 -1.29 -13.77 18.37
CA LEU A 6 -0.34 -13.89 17.25
C LEU A 6 -0.93 -13.27 15.98
N VAL A 7 -0.12 -12.46 15.29
CA VAL A 7 -0.43 -11.80 14.02
C VAL A 7 0.70 -12.08 13.05
N ALA A 8 0.38 -12.47 11.83
CA ALA A 8 1.36 -12.65 10.76
C ALA A 8 1.02 -11.76 9.56
N ALA A 9 1.99 -10.96 9.16
CA ALA A 9 1.93 -10.10 7.97
C ALA A 9 2.80 -10.69 6.86
N LEU A 10 2.26 -10.81 5.66
CA LEU A 10 2.95 -11.33 4.48
C LEU A 10 2.91 -10.30 3.36
N ASP A 11 4.04 -9.68 3.06
CA ASP A 11 4.22 -8.77 1.93
C ASP A 11 4.80 -9.55 0.74
N VAL A 12 3.97 -9.79 -0.27
CA VAL A 12 4.37 -10.46 -1.52
C VAL A 12 4.63 -9.38 -2.57
N GLY A 13 5.87 -8.92 -2.63
CA GLY A 13 6.30 -7.89 -3.56
C GLY A 13 6.90 -8.46 -4.86
N THR A 14 7.15 -7.58 -5.85
CA THR A 14 7.74 -7.98 -7.15
C THR A 14 9.20 -8.40 -7.02
N THR A 15 9.95 -7.84 -6.09
CA THR A 15 11.41 -8.10 -5.92
C THR A 15 11.75 -8.80 -4.61
N LYS A 16 10.86 -8.73 -3.63
CA LYS A 16 11.05 -9.26 -2.28
C LYS A 16 9.73 -9.78 -1.74
N VAL A 17 9.79 -10.92 -1.04
CA VAL A 17 8.74 -11.40 -0.14
C VAL A 17 9.22 -11.19 1.29
N CYS A 18 8.36 -10.70 2.17
CA CYS A 18 8.65 -10.49 3.59
C CYS A 18 7.52 -11.01 4.46
N CYS A 19 7.86 -11.74 5.52
CA CYS A 19 6.92 -12.18 6.53
C CYS A 19 7.38 -11.64 7.89
N LEU A 20 6.48 -10.97 8.60
CA LEU A 20 6.67 -10.54 9.97
C LEU A 20 5.64 -11.22 10.87
N ILE A 21 6.10 -11.91 11.91
CA ILE A 21 5.26 -12.52 12.93
C ILE A 21 5.38 -11.69 14.19
N ALA A 22 4.25 -11.22 14.72
CA ALA A 22 4.22 -10.39 15.91
C ALA A 22 3.24 -10.93 16.94
N ARG A 23 3.55 -10.69 18.21
CA ARG A 23 2.66 -10.94 19.34
C ARG A 23 2.03 -9.62 19.78
N ALA A 24 0.70 -9.52 19.69
CA ALA A 24 -0.05 -8.38 20.17
C ALA A 24 -0.38 -8.55 21.65
N ASN A 25 -0.09 -7.54 22.47
CA ASN A 25 -0.52 -7.48 23.86
C ASN A 25 -1.95 -6.96 23.92
N ILE A 26 -2.94 -7.86 24.08
CA ILE A 26 -4.37 -7.55 24.15
C ILE A 26 -4.77 -7.00 25.54
N ASP A 27 -3.96 -7.25 26.58
CA ASP A 27 -4.30 -7.01 27.99
C ASP A 27 -4.03 -5.58 28.53
N ARG A 28 -3.68 -4.62 27.71
CA ARG A 28 -3.51 -3.23 28.18
C ARG A 28 -4.79 -2.45 27.98
N GLY A 29 -5.44 -2.16 29.13
CA GLY A 29 -6.75 -1.51 29.24
C GLY A 29 -6.99 -0.32 28.30
N LEU A 30 -8.23 0.09 28.22
CA LEU A 30 -8.91 1.01 27.28
C LEU A 30 -8.20 2.32 26.85
N TYR A 31 -7.01 2.63 27.36
CA TYR A 31 -6.33 3.93 27.18
C TYR A 31 -4.91 3.86 26.57
N LEU A 32 -4.38 2.68 26.24
CA LEU A 32 -3.04 2.55 25.65
C LEU A 32 -3.13 1.86 24.29
N LYS A 33 -2.43 2.41 23.27
CA LYS A 33 -2.26 1.74 21.96
C LYS A 33 -1.78 0.30 22.21
N PRO A 34 -2.38 -0.72 21.59
CA PRO A 34 -1.96 -2.11 21.79
C PRO A 34 -0.47 -2.24 21.47
N GLY A 35 0.30 -2.67 22.45
CA GLY A 35 1.73 -2.95 22.29
C GLY A 35 1.89 -4.18 21.39
N MET A 36 2.83 -4.14 20.47
CA MET A 36 3.12 -5.23 19.53
C MET A 36 4.61 -5.52 19.58
N LYS A 37 4.98 -6.81 19.61
CA LYS A 37 6.38 -7.24 19.59
C LYS A 37 6.58 -8.22 18.43
N ILE A 38 7.51 -7.91 17.53
CA ILE A 38 7.94 -8.83 16.48
C ILE A 38 8.75 -9.96 17.11
N ILE A 39 8.40 -11.21 16.80
CA ILE A 39 9.03 -12.42 17.28
C ILE A 39 9.62 -13.26 16.16
N GLY A 40 9.20 -13.05 14.91
CA GLY A 40 9.69 -13.75 13.73
C GLY A 40 9.82 -12.82 12.53
N ILE A 41 10.92 -12.94 11.80
CA ILE A 41 11.23 -12.16 10.61
C ILE A 41 11.74 -13.11 9.53
N GLY A 42 11.11 -13.10 8.38
CA GLY A 42 11.57 -13.79 7.18
C GLY A 42 11.56 -12.85 5.99
N HIS A 43 12.57 -12.88 5.16
CA HIS A 43 12.55 -12.20 3.87
C HIS A 43 13.36 -12.98 2.85
N HIS A 44 12.90 -12.99 1.60
CA HIS A 44 13.52 -13.68 0.50
C HIS A 44 13.36 -12.89 -0.81
N VAL A 45 14.22 -13.15 -1.78
CA VAL A 45 14.02 -12.63 -3.14
C VAL A 45 12.73 -13.19 -3.71
N SER A 46 11.91 -12.34 -4.30
CA SER A 46 10.64 -12.76 -4.91
C SER A 46 10.87 -13.53 -6.20
N GLY A 47 10.05 -14.54 -6.43
CA GLY A 47 9.92 -15.26 -7.70
C GLY A 47 8.50 -15.16 -8.24
N GLY A 48 8.31 -15.33 -9.55
CA GLY A 48 6.99 -15.45 -10.18
C GLY A 48 6.08 -14.22 -10.12
N MET A 49 6.61 -13.04 -9.77
CA MET A 49 5.88 -11.78 -9.66
C MET A 49 6.30 -10.78 -10.72
N ARG A 50 5.33 -10.06 -11.31
CA ARG A 50 5.57 -8.95 -12.25
C ARG A 50 4.55 -7.84 -12.03
N SER A 51 5.04 -6.61 -11.85
CA SER A 51 4.19 -5.42 -11.63
C SER A 51 3.09 -5.66 -10.57
N GLY A 52 3.45 -6.29 -9.45
CA GLY A 52 2.55 -6.58 -8.34
C GLY A 52 1.56 -7.73 -8.57
N THR A 53 1.67 -8.48 -9.66
CA THR A 53 0.78 -9.62 -9.98
C THR A 53 1.58 -10.91 -10.12
N VAL A 54 0.95 -12.03 -9.74
CA VAL A 54 1.53 -13.37 -9.90
C VAL A 54 1.48 -13.76 -11.39
N VAL A 55 2.63 -14.10 -11.96
CA VAL A 55 2.79 -14.55 -13.34
C VAL A 55 3.30 -16.02 -13.43
N ALA A 56 3.94 -16.51 -12.38
CA ALA A 56 4.36 -17.91 -12.23
C ALA A 56 4.04 -18.37 -10.80
N LEU A 57 3.01 -19.23 -10.67
CA LEU A 57 2.48 -19.66 -9.37
C LEU A 57 3.52 -20.44 -8.56
N GLU A 58 4.24 -21.37 -9.18
CA GLU A 58 5.21 -22.24 -8.50
C GLU A 58 6.40 -21.46 -7.92
N GLU A 59 6.91 -20.48 -8.68
CA GLU A 59 8.01 -19.62 -8.22
C GLU A 59 7.56 -18.72 -7.06
N CYS A 60 6.33 -18.16 -7.15
CA CYS A 60 5.75 -17.33 -6.10
C CYS A 60 5.51 -18.17 -4.83
N GLU A 61 4.96 -19.38 -4.95
CA GLU A 61 4.78 -20.34 -3.86
C GLU A 61 6.11 -20.66 -3.17
N ALA A 62 7.16 -20.99 -3.94
CA ALA A 62 8.47 -21.30 -3.38
C ALA A 62 9.06 -20.12 -2.58
N ALA A 63 8.94 -18.90 -3.11
CA ALA A 63 9.41 -17.71 -2.42
C ALA A 63 8.61 -17.41 -1.13
N ILE A 64 7.29 -17.57 -1.14
CA ILE A 64 6.44 -17.43 0.03
C ILE A 64 6.82 -18.46 1.10
N ARG A 65 6.90 -19.75 0.70
CA ARG A 65 7.23 -20.86 1.61
C ARG A 65 8.55 -20.61 2.32
N SER A 66 9.63 -20.35 1.57
CA SER A 66 10.95 -20.07 2.16
C SER A 66 10.93 -18.88 3.11
N THR A 67 10.16 -17.84 2.78
CA THR A 67 10.04 -16.65 3.62
C THR A 67 9.31 -16.93 4.93
N VAL A 68 8.22 -17.69 4.87
CA VAL A 68 7.40 -18.05 6.04
C VAL A 68 8.17 -19.00 6.95
N GLU A 69 8.84 -20.03 6.40
CA GLU A 69 9.66 -20.96 7.15
C GLU A 69 10.74 -20.24 7.97
N LEU A 70 11.41 -19.24 7.39
CA LEU A 70 12.40 -18.42 8.12
C LEU A 70 11.75 -17.64 9.29
N ALA A 71 10.58 -17.06 9.06
CA ALA A 71 9.88 -16.29 10.09
C ALA A 71 9.39 -17.20 11.23
N GLU A 72 8.83 -18.37 10.91
CA GLU A 72 8.38 -19.37 11.89
C GLU A 72 9.54 -19.96 12.70
N GLN A 73 10.65 -20.26 12.03
CA GLN A 73 11.86 -20.75 12.70
C GLN A 73 12.37 -19.73 13.74
N MET A 74 12.39 -18.44 13.40
CA MET A 74 12.78 -17.39 14.33
C MET A 74 11.76 -17.20 15.45
N ALA A 75 10.46 -17.28 15.13
CA ALA A 75 9.39 -17.12 16.12
C ALA A 75 9.29 -18.32 17.10
N GLY A 76 9.71 -19.51 16.68
CA GLY A 76 9.47 -20.77 17.40
C GLY A 76 8.01 -21.22 17.39
N GLU A 77 7.19 -20.65 16.51
CA GLU A 77 5.75 -20.90 16.40
C GLU A 77 5.31 -20.97 14.93
N ASN A 78 4.37 -21.86 14.61
CA ASN A 78 3.80 -21.96 13.27
C ASN A 78 2.58 -21.03 13.14
N ILE A 79 2.45 -20.40 11.99
CA ILE A 79 1.30 -19.55 11.65
C ILE A 79 0.29 -20.34 10.80
N ARG A 80 -0.98 -19.94 10.85
CA ARG A 80 -2.06 -20.56 10.06
C ARG A 80 -2.68 -19.57 9.08
N ASP A 81 -2.81 -18.33 9.50
CA ASP A 81 -3.46 -17.28 8.73
C ASP A 81 -2.52 -16.08 8.63
N VAL A 82 -2.54 -15.42 7.49
CA VAL A 82 -1.74 -14.22 7.22
C VAL A 82 -2.62 -13.07 6.74
N ILE A 83 -2.21 -11.85 7.06
CA ILE A 83 -2.69 -10.64 6.40
C ILE A 83 -1.74 -10.38 5.24
N VAL A 84 -2.29 -10.28 4.02
CA VAL A 84 -1.49 -10.16 2.79
C VAL A 84 -1.70 -8.80 2.14
N ASN A 85 -0.62 -8.25 1.58
CA ASN A 85 -0.69 -7.03 0.79
C ASN A 85 -1.25 -7.28 -0.61
N LEU A 86 -1.86 -6.24 -1.18
CA LEU A 86 -2.30 -6.20 -2.56
C LEU A 86 -1.70 -4.98 -3.27
N SER A 87 -0.66 -5.19 -4.08
CA SER A 87 -0.01 -4.13 -4.88
C SER A 87 -0.45 -4.13 -6.35
N GLY A 88 -0.89 -5.28 -6.86
CA GLY A 88 -1.40 -5.46 -8.21
C GLY A 88 -2.92 -5.48 -8.31
N GLY A 89 -3.44 -5.94 -9.47
CA GLY A 89 -4.89 -6.05 -9.70
C GLY A 89 -5.59 -4.72 -9.93
N HIS A 90 -4.85 -3.66 -10.23
CA HIS A 90 -5.39 -2.32 -10.53
C HIS A 90 -6.44 -1.87 -9.50
N PRO A 91 -6.05 -1.63 -8.25
CA PRO A 91 -6.97 -1.14 -7.22
C PRO A 91 -7.64 0.16 -7.68
N ARG A 92 -8.95 0.27 -7.48
CA ARG A 92 -9.74 1.45 -7.79
C ARG A 92 -10.49 1.92 -6.57
N SER A 93 -10.31 3.18 -6.26
CA SER A 93 -11.01 3.92 -5.21
C SER A 93 -12.31 4.53 -5.71
N ARG A 94 -13.33 4.49 -4.87
CA ARG A 94 -14.56 5.27 -5.05
C ARG A 94 -15.08 5.75 -3.70
N LEU A 95 -15.56 6.98 -3.63
CA LEU A 95 -16.35 7.48 -2.53
C LEU A 95 -17.82 7.29 -2.86
N ILE A 96 -18.58 6.63 -1.98
CA ILE A 96 -20.00 6.32 -2.14
C ILE A 96 -20.73 6.87 -0.92
N ALA A 97 -21.74 7.73 -1.16
CA ALA A 97 -22.64 8.16 -0.10
C ALA A 97 -23.84 7.22 -0.05
N TYR A 98 -24.18 6.76 1.14
CA TYR A 98 -25.33 5.92 1.40
C TYR A 98 -26.13 6.44 2.59
N GLU A 99 -27.46 6.29 2.58
CA GLU A 99 -28.34 6.82 3.60
C GLU A 99 -29.46 5.80 3.92
N ILE A 100 -29.76 5.64 5.22
CA ILE A 100 -30.86 4.80 5.71
C ILE A 100 -31.79 5.62 6.60
N SER A 101 -33.09 5.23 6.65
CA SER A 101 -34.04 5.76 7.63
C SER A 101 -33.83 5.06 8.97
N ILE A 102 -33.82 5.83 10.04
CA ILE A 102 -33.77 5.41 11.44
C ILE A 102 -35.00 5.82 12.25
N ALA A 103 -35.98 6.47 11.60
CA ALA A 103 -37.30 6.77 12.17
C ALA A 103 -37.28 7.43 13.58
N GLY A 104 -36.31 8.29 13.84
CA GLY A 104 -36.23 9.11 15.04
C GLY A 104 -35.72 8.40 16.31
N HIS A 105 -35.31 7.13 16.23
CA HIS A 105 -34.73 6.45 17.40
C HIS A 105 -33.24 6.78 17.60
N GLU A 106 -32.72 6.40 18.77
CA GLU A 106 -31.31 6.50 19.11
C GLU A 106 -30.46 5.55 18.21
N ILE A 107 -29.43 6.08 17.56
CA ILE A 107 -28.54 5.31 16.68
C ILE A 107 -27.68 4.37 17.51
N GLY A 108 -27.78 3.07 17.19
CA GLY A 108 -27.01 2.03 17.85
C GLY A 108 -26.13 1.23 16.88
N ASP A 109 -25.42 0.23 17.43
CA ASP A 109 -24.57 -0.67 16.63
C ASP A 109 -25.34 -1.47 15.57
N ALA A 110 -26.66 -1.66 15.75
CA ALA A 110 -27.50 -2.33 14.76
C ALA A 110 -27.65 -1.48 13.49
N ASP A 111 -27.84 -0.16 13.65
CA ASP A 111 -27.95 0.78 12.53
C ASP A 111 -26.63 0.92 11.80
N LEU A 112 -25.51 0.96 12.55
CA LEU A 112 -24.17 0.96 11.95
C LEU A 112 -23.90 -0.31 11.14
N ARG A 113 -24.25 -1.48 11.66
CA ARG A 113 -24.14 -2.74 10.91
C ARG A 113 -25.01 -2.74 9.65
N ARG A 114 -26.20 -2.17 9.72
CA ARG A 114 -27.13 -2.08 8.59
C ARG A 114 -26.63 -1.13 7.50
N ILE A 115 -26.10 0.05 7.87
CA ILE A 115 -25.59 1.03 6.90
C ILE A 115 -24.24 0.62 6.30
N LEU A 116 -23.44 -0.16 7.02
CA LEU A 116 -22.13 -0.67 6.59
C LEU A 116 -22.20 -2.05 5.92
N ASP A 117 -23.40 -2.57 5.59
CA ASP A 117 -23.54 -3.91 5.00
C ASP A 117 -22.86 -4.00 3.64
N PRO A 118 -21.82 -4.85 3.49
CA PRO A 118 -21.10 -5.03 2.23
C PRO A 118 -21.98 -5.52 1.07
N GLN A 119 -23.11 -6.15 1.34
CA GLN A 119 -24.01 -6.65 0.29
C GLN A 119 -24.66 -5.52 -0.50
N VAL A 120 -24.95 -4.40 0.16
CA VAL A 120 -25.48 -3.19 -0.49
C VAL A 120 -24.46 -2.66 -1.51
N LEU A 121 -23.17 -2.82 -1.21
CA LEU A 121 -22.06 -2.32 -2.02
C LEU A 121 -21.67 -3.26 -3.16
N LYS A 122 -21.87 -4.57 -3.02
CA LYS A 122 -21.54 -5.57 -4.06
C LYS A 122 -22.26 -5.29 -5.38
N ASN A 123 -23.48 -4.80 -5.35
CA ASN A 123 -24.24 -4.45 -6.55
C ASN A 123 -23.68 -3.24 -7.33
N GLY A 124 -22.83 -2.43 -6.70
CA GLY A 124 -22.14 -1.28 -7.31
C GLY A 124 -20.74 -1.60 -7.85
N ILE A 125 -20.23 -2.83 -7.62
CA ILE A 125 -18.90 -3.23 -8.09
C ILE A 125 -19.01 -3.80 -9.51
N PRO A 126 -18.19 -3.31 -10.47
CA PRO A 126 -18.18 -3.83 -11.83
C PRO A 126 -17.87 -5.34 -11.86
N LYS A 127 -18.46 -6.07 -12.83
CA LYS A 127 -18.15 -7.50 -13.05
C LYS A 127 -16.63 -7.69 -13.24
N GLY A 128 -16.09 -8.76 -12.69
CA GLY A 128 -14.66 -9.09 -12.75
C GLY A 128 -13.78 -8.36 -11.73
N ARG A 129 -14.39 -7.61 -10.81
CA ARG A 129 -13.71 -7.00 -9.66
C ARG A 129 -14.28 -7.54 -8.36
N GLU A 130 -13.47 -7.50 -7.32
CA GLU A 130 -13.91 -7.82 -5.96
C GLU A 130 -13.63 -6.66 -5.00
N LEU A 131 -14.40 -6.61 -3.94
CA LEU A 131 -14.26 -5.65 -2.86
C LEU A 131 -13.02 -6.03 -2.03
N VAL A 132 -12.15 -5.05 -1.81
CA VAL A 132 -10.97 -5.20 -0.95
C VAL A 132 -11.17 -4.46 0.37
N HIS A 133 -11.55 -3.17 0.30
CA HIS A 133 -11.81 -2.35 1.48
C HIS A 133 -13.13 -1.61 1.39
N THR A 134 -13.75 -1.42 2.55
CA THR A 134 -14.92 -0.55 2.77
C THR A 134 -14.70 0.24 4.05
N ILE A 135 -14.25 1.47 3.90
CA ILE A 135 -13.80 2.32 5.00
C ILE A 135 -14.81 3.47 5.16
N PRO A 136 -15.51 3.59 6.31
CA PRO A 136 -16.32 4.77 6.59
C PRO A 136 -15.40 5.97 6.79
N VAL A 137 -15.61 7.03 6.00
CA VAL A 137 -14.83 8.28 6.05
C VAL A 137 -15.62 9.43 6.68
N GLY A 138 -16.82 9.19 7.14
CA GLY A 138 -17.64 10.16 7.85
C GLY A 138 -19.13 9.81 7.81
N TYR A 139 -19.85 10.26 8.81
CA TYR A 139 -21.31 10.09 8.93
C TYR A 139 -22.04 11.43 8.84
N SER A 140 -23.33 11.35 8.56
CA SER A 140 -24.24 12.48 8.61
C SER A 140 -25.57 12.09 9.25
N ILE A 141 -26.21 13.01 9.98
CA ILE A 141 -27.53 12.82 10.57
C ILE A 141 -28.42 13.92 10.04
N ASP A 142 -29.53 13.56 9.40
CA ASP A 142 -30.49 14.48 8.77
C ASP A 142 -29.83 15.48 7.82
N GLY A 143 -28.76 15.04 7.12
CA GLY A 143 -27.97 15.86 6.20
C GLY A 143 -26.87 16.69 6.87
N ASN A 144 -26.80 16.77 8.21
CA ASN A 144 -25.71 17.40 8.94
C ASN A 144 -24.46 16.51 8.92
N ARG A 145 -23.41 16.98 8.31
CA ARG A 145 -22.14 16.24 8.08
C ARG A 145 -21.14 16.43 9.23
N GLY A 146 -20.02 15.70 9.16
CA GLY A 146 -18.92 15.82 10.11
C GLY A 146 -19.11 15.02 11.39
N VAL A 147 -20.08 14.11 11.42
CA VAL A 147 -20.27 13.18 12.53
C VAL A 147 -19.22 12.07 12.43
N ARG A 148 -18.36 11.94 13.45
CA ARG A 148 -17.33 10.87 13.51
C ARG A 148 -17.90 9.57 14.04
N ASP A 149 -18.67 9.63 15.12
CA ASP A 149 -19.37 8.49 15.70
C ASP A 149 -20.84 8.88 15.94
N PRO A 150 -21.78 8.30 15.22
CA PRO A 150 -23.20 8.66 15.35
C PRO A 150 -23.91 7.93 16.51
N ARG A 151 -23.25 6.99 17.20
CA ARG A 151 -23.87 6.22 18.29
C ARG A 151 -24.35 7.12 19.43
N GLY A 152 -25.53 6.86 19.94
CA GLY A 152 -26.17 7.65 20.99
C GLY A 152 -26.81 8.96 20.49
N MET A 153 -26.72 9.28 19.18
CA MET A 153 -27.37 10.44 18.58
C MET A 153 -28.75 10.07 18.04
N PHE A 154 -29.63 11.05 17.90
CA PHE A 154 -31.01 10.89 17.39
C PHE A 154 -31.13 11.57 16.03
N GLY A 155 -31.98 11.03 15.15
CA GLY A 155 -32.30 11.62 13.86
C GLY A 155 -33.27 10.75 13.06
N GLU A 156 -33.78 11.28 11.95
CA GLU A 156 -34.67 10.57 11.04
C GLU A 156 -33.88 9.74 10.02
N ARG A 157 -32.70 10.24 9.61
CA ARG A 157 -31.85 9.62 8.58
C ARG A 157 -30.39 9.60 9.01
N LEU A 158 -29.78 8.42 8.88
CA LEU A 158 -28.34 8.23 9.06
C LEU A 158 -27.69 8.06 7.69
N GLY A 159 -26.74 8.92 7.35
CA GLY A 159 -25.91 8.84 6.16
C GLY A 159 -24.48 8.42 6.50
N VAL A 160 -23.82 7.74 5.55
CA VAL A 160 -22.40 7.42 5.61
C VAL A 160 -21.72 7.71 4.27
N ASN A 161 -20.53 8.27 4.32
CA ASN A 161 -19.61 8.31 3.20
C ASN A 161 -18.63 7.14 3.33
N LEU A 162 -18.60 6.27 2.33
CA LEU A 162 -17.76 5.07 2.30
C LEU A 162 -16.67 5.23 1.24
N HIS A 163 -15.43 5.07 1.62
CA HIS A 163 -14.33 4.85 0.70
C HIS A 163 -14.26 3.36 0.37
N VAL A 164 -14.58 3.01 -0.87
CA VAL A 164 -14.64 1.64 -1.37
C VAL A 164 -13.47 1.39 -2.30
N ILE A 165 -12.66 0.37 -2.00
CA ILE A 165 -11.57 -0.06 -2.85
C ILE A 165 -11.89 -1.43 -3.42
N SER A 166 -11.83 -1.56 -4.74
CA SER A 166 -12.01 -2.82 -5.47
C SER A 166 -10.79 -3.12 -6.34
N ALA A 167 -10.51 -4.41 -6.57
CA ALA A 167 -9.43 -4.87 -7.43
C ALA A 167 -9.94 -5.91 -8.44
N LEU A 168 -9.16 -6.18 -9.51
CA LEU A 168 -9.48 -7.23 -10.47
C LEU A 168 -9.42 -8.61 -9.79
N SER A 169 -10.46 -9.42 -9.95
CA SER A 169 -10.60 -10.70 -9.25
C SER A 169 -9.54 -11.73 -9.65
N GLY A 170 -9.09 -11.75 -10.91
CA GLY A 170 -8.07 -12.69 -11.38
C GLY A 170 -6.74 -12.58 -10.61
N PRO A 171 -6.09 -11.40 -10.62
CA PRO A 171 -4.85 -11.17 -9.87
C PRO A 171 -4.99 -11.43 -8.37
N VAL A 172 -6.12 -11.05 -7.76
CA VAL A 172 -6.37 -11.28 -6.32
C VAL A 172 -6.43 -12.78 -6.03
N ARG A 173 -7.19 -13.54 -6.80
CA ARG A 173 -7.30 -15.00 -6.64
C ARG A 173 -5.98 -15.74 -6.89
N ASN A 174 -5.16 -15.27 -7.83
CA ASN A 174 -3.84 -15.87 -8.07
C ASN A 174 -2.93 -15.68 -6.83
N LEU A 175 -2.96 -14.52 -6.22
CA LEU A 175 -2.22 -14.25 -4.98
C LEU A 175 -2.73 -15.13 -3.82
N GLU A 176 -4.06 -15.17 -3.61
CA GLU A 176 -4.67 -16.06 -2.60
C GLU A 176 -4.31 -17.52 -2.84
N THR A 177 -4.34 -17.98 -4.09
CA THR A 177 -3.96 -19.35 -4.46
C THR A 177 -2.51 -19.65 -4.11
N SER A 178 -1.57 -18.72 -4.39
CA SER A 178 -0.16 -18.87 -4.03
C SER A 178 0.04 -19.01 -2.52
N VAL A 179 -0.69 -18.22 -1.72
CA VAL A 179 -0.64 -18.31 -0.25
C VAL A 179 -1.27 -19.61 0.25
N MET A 180 -2.44 -19.99 -0.27
CA MET A 180 -3.12 -21.22 0.15
C MET A 180 -2.32 -22.50 -0.19
N ARG A 181 -1.54 -22.50 -1.28
CA ARG A 181 -0.64 -23.62 -1.62
C ARG A 181 0.51 -23.79 -0.63
N CYS A 182 0.83 -22.74 0.14
CA CYS A 182 1.75 -22.81 1.27
C CYS A 182 1.07 -23.25 2.58
N HIS A 183 -0.15 -23.81 2.53
CA HIS A 183 -0.96 -24.21 3.69
C HIS A 183 -1.33 -23.07 4.64
N LEU A 184 -1.40 -21.85 4.13
CA LEU A 184 -1.78 -20.65 4.87
C LEU A 184 -3.17 -20.15 4.45
N GLY A 185 -3.98 -19.75 5.43
CA GLY A 185 -5.20 -18.99 5.20
C GLY A 185 -4.91 -17.51 4.97
N VAL A 186 -5.70 -16.85 4.12
CA VAL A 186 -5.69 -15.40 3.97
C VAL A 186 -6.76 -14.82 4.89
N ALA A 187 -6.33 -14.22 6.01
CA ALA A 187 -7.24 -13.59 6.97
C ALA A 187 -7.83 -12.30 6.41
N GLU A 188 -6.96 -11.44 5.84
CA GLU A 188 -7.33 -10.14 5.27
C GLU A 188 -6.41 -9.80 4.09
N LYS A 189 -6.92 -8.99 3.18
CA LYS A 189 -6.17 -8.40 2.05
C LYS A 189 -6.12 -6.90 2.23
N VAL A 190 -4.94 -6.31 2.19
CA VAL A 190 -4.76 -4.87 2.38
C VAL A 190 -4.01 -4.27 1.20
N VAL A 191 -4.54 -3.20 0.59
CA VAL A 191 -3.81 -2.53 -0.49
C VAL A 191 -2.49 -1.96 0.03
N SER A 192 -1.39 -2.19 -0.70
CA SER A 192 -0.03 -1.88 -0.25
C SER A 192 0.16 -0.42 0.16
N ALA A 193 -0.41 0.53 -0.59
CA ALA A 193 -0.31 1.95 -0.25
C ALA A 193 -0.96 2.28 1.11
N TYR A 194 -2.08 1.64 1.45
CA TYR A 194 -2.73 1.81 2.75
C TYR A 194 -1.86 1.24 3.87
N ALA A 195 -1.38 0.01 3.69
CA ALA A 195 -0.48 -0.61 4.65
C ALA A 195 0.77 0.26 4.89
N SER A 196 1.47 0.67 3.83
CA SER A 196 2.68 1.49 3.92
C SER A 196 2.42 2.83 4.61
N ALA A 197 1.26 3.43 4.36
CA ALA A 197 0.84 4.66 5.03
C ALA A 197 0.65 4.46 6.54
N LEU A 198 -0.01 3.37 6.97
CA LEU A 198 -0.19 3.04 8.38
C LEU A 198 1.13 2.86 9.14
N ALA A 199 2.18 2.41 8.44
CA ALA A 199 3.52 2.28 9.03
C ALA A 199 4.27 3.60 9.12
N CYS A 200 4.10 4.51 8.14
CA CYS A 200 4.98 5.67 7.93
C CYS A 200 4.41 7.00 8.39
N LEU A 201 3.08 7.13 8.44
CA LEU A 201 2.42 8.40 8.74
C LEU A 201 2.22 8.57 10.25
N VAL A 202 2.26 9.83 10.69
CA VAL A 202 1.86 10.24 12.04
C VAL A 202 0.44 10.80 12.02
N GLU A 203 -0.20 10.81 13.18
CA GLU A 203 -1.60 11.20 13.33
C GLU A 203 -1.88 12.61 12.79
N ASP A 204 -1.03 13.58 13.13
CA ASP A 204 -1.18 14.97 12.67
C ASP A 204 -1.14 15.08 11.13
N GLU A 205 -0.28 14.29 10.46
CA GLU A 205 -0.22 14.28 9.00
C GLU A 205 -1.53 13.76 8.39
N THR A 206 -2.09 12.70 8.96
CA THR A 206 -3.37 12.13 8.47
C THR A 206 -4.54 13.08 8.71
N GLN A 207 -4.51 13.86 9.79
CA GLN A 207 -5.54 14.86 10.08
C GLN A 207 -5.46 16.06 9.12
N LEU A 208 -4.25 16.58 8.87
CA LEU A 208 -4.03 17.78 8.06
C LEU A 208 -4.09 17.52 6.55
N GLY A 209 -4.04 16.27 6.14
CA GLY A 209 -3.98 15.86 4.74
C GLY A 209 -2.56 15.54 4.26
N VAL A 210 -2.35 14.29 3.83
CA VAL A 210 -1.06 13.78 3.36
C VAL A 210 -1.26 12.73 2.26
N THR A 211 -0.35 12.74 1.29
CA THR A 211 -0.23 11.64 0.31
C THR A 211 0.97 10.78 0.66
N CYS A 212 0.75 9.50 0.92
CA CYS A 212 1.81 8.50 1.02
C CYS A 212 2.02 7.83 -0.33
N ILE A 213 3.26 7.83 -0.84
CA ILE A 213 3.66 7.19 -2.09
C ILE A 213 4.63 6.06 -1.75
N ASP A 214 4.23 4.83 -2.05
CA ASP A 214 5.06 3.63 -1.90
C ASP A 214 5.66 3.26 -3.25
N MET A 215 6.95 3.53 -3.41
CA MET A 215 7.72 3.19 -4.61
C MET A 215 8.34 1.80 -4.45
N GLY A 216 7.61 0.78 -4.88
CA GLY A 216 8.03 -0.62 -4.84
C GLY A 216 8.93 -1.04 -6.00
N GLY A 217 9.22 -2.35 -6.07
CA GLY A 217 10.00 -2.93 -7.18
C GLY A 217 9.23 -2.92 -8.51
N GLY A 218 7.97 -3.33 -8.51
CA GLY A 218 7.17 -3.46 -9.73
C GLY A 218 6.02 -2.48 -9.84
N THR A 219 5.67 -1.80 -8.77
CA THR A 219 4.54 -0.85 -8.67
C THR A 219 4.94 0.38 -7.90
N THR A 220 4.27 1.50 -8.19
CA THR A 220 4.25 2.68 -7.33
C THR A 220 2.80 2.93 -6.94
N SER A 221 2.53 2.88 -5.65
CA SER A 221 1.18 2.98 -5.10
C SER A 221 1.03 4.25 -4.27
N MET A 222 -0.17 4.82 -4.21
CA MET A 222 -0.45 6.04 -3.47
C MET A 222 -1.69 5.90 -2.61
N ALA A 223 -1.64 6.51 -1.42
CA ALA A 223 -2.74 6.62 -0.48
C ALA A 223 -2.86 8.06 0.00
N VAL A 224 -4.06 8.64 -0.08
CA VAL A 224 -4.35 10.00 0.39
C VAL A 224 -5.18 9.91 1.64
N PHE A 225 -4.72 10.58 2.68
CA PHE A 225 -5.42 10.73 3.95
C PHE A 225 -5.86 12.16 4.15
N PHE A 226 -7.03 12.32 4.76
CA PHE A 226 -7.57 13.60 5.20
C PHE A 226 -8.55 13.37 6.36
N ASP A 227 -8.56 14.28 7.34
CA ASP A 227 -9.35 14.13 8.58
C ASP A 227 -9.13 12.80 9.30
N GLY A 228 -7.91 12.24 9.19
CA GLY A 228 -7.55 10.95 9.80
C GLY A 228 -7.99 9.72 9.01
N GLU A 229 -8.72 9.89 7.89
CA GLU A 229 -9.28 8.78 7.13
C GLU A 229 -8.63 8.63 5.74
N LEU A 230 -8.56 7.38 5.25
CA LEU A 230 -8.13 7.09 3.89
C LEU A 230 -9.22 7.50 2.91
N VAL A 231 -8.99 8.52 2.10
CA VAL A 231 -9.97 9.05 1.13
C VAL A 231 -9.71 8.63 -0.31
N HIS A 232 -8.48 8.22 -0.63
CA HIS A 232 -8.13 7.71 -1.96
C HIS A 232 -6.98 6.73 -1.91
N ALA A 233 -6.99 5.72 -2.79
CA ALA A 233 -5.87 4.83 -3.05
C ALA A 233 -5.80 4.45 -4.52
N ASN A 234 -4.59 4.42 -5.09
CA ASN A 234 -4.34 4.04 -6.46
C ASN A 234 -2.97 3.36 -6.58
N SER A 235 -2.71 2.69 -7.70
CA SER A 235 -1.42 2.06 -8.00
C SER A 235 -1.14 2.12 -9.49
N ILE A 236 0.11 2.41 -9.85
CA ILE A 236 0.63 2.35 -11.21
C ILE A 236 1.58 1.16 -11.35
N PRO A 237 1.58 0.42 -12.46
CA PRO A 237 2.40 -0.80 -12.65
C PRO A 237 3.84 -0.45 -13.08
N VAL A 238 4.44 0.56 -12.45
CA VAL A 238 5.81 1.02 -12.68
C VAL A 238 6.53 1.13 -11.34
N GLY A 239 7.77 0.67 -11.26
CA GLY A 239 8.60 0.73 -10.06
C GLY A 239 10.08 0.49 -10.38
N GLY A 240 10.88 0.21 -9.36
CA GLY A 240 12.35 0.12 -9.43
C GLY A 240 12.92 -0.86 -10.46
N VAL A 241 12.20 -1.95 -10.77
CA VAL A 241 12.60 -2.93 -11.80
C VAL A 241 12.59 -2.31 -13.21
N HIS A 242 11.70 -1.36 -13.46
CA HIS A 242 11.65 -0.66 -14.75
C HIS A 242 12.92 0.18 -14.95
N VAL A 243 13.40 0.84 -13.91
CA VAL A 243 14.71 1.53 -13.93
C VAL A 243 15.83 0.54 -14.20
N THR A 244 15.85 -0.62 -13.55
CA THR A 244 16.84 -1.68 -13.79
C THR A 244 16.82 -2.17 -15.24
N ASN A 245 15.64 -2.39 -15.79
CA ASN A 245 15.46 -2.82 -17.17
C ASN A 245 15.96 -1.76 -18.17
N ASP A 246 15.71 -0.47 -17.89
CA ASP A 246 16.20 0.62 -18.74
C ASP A 246 17.72 0.72 -18.71
N ILE A 247 18.35 0.54 -17.54
CA ILE A 247 19.81 0.45 -17.41
C ILE A 247 20.34 -0.74 -18.19
N ALA A 248 19.75 -1.93 -18.03
CA ALA A 248 20.18 -3.14 -18.72
C ALA A 248 20.15 -2.98 -20.23
N ARG A 249 19.10 -2.35 -20.76
CA ARG A 249 18.94 -2.07 -22.20
C ARG A 249 19.90 -0.97 -22.68
N GLY A 250 19.95 0.15 -21.94
CA GLY A 250 20.75 1.31 -22.33
C GLY A 250 22.26 1.06 -22.31
N LEU A 251 22.73 0.19 -21.40
CA LEU A 251 24.14 -0.17 -21.27
C LEU A 251 24.47 -1.58 -21.79
N SER A 252 23.50 -2.30 -22.37
CA SER A 252 23.66 -3.68 -22.85
C SER A 252 24.31 -4.61 -21.80
N THR A 253 23.85 -4.51 -20.53
CA THR A 253 24.41 -5.24 -19.39
C THR A 253 23.40 -6.23 -18.81
N PRO A 254 23.83 -7.34 -18.19
CA PRO A 254 22.92 -8.27 -17.52
C PRO A 254 22.10 -7.59 -16.42
N LEU A 255 20.84 -8.04 -16.21
CA LEU A 255 19.92 -7.46 -15.24
C LEU A 255 20.48 -7.40 -13.81
N ALA A 256 21.22 -8.44 -13.38
CA ALA A 256 21.84 -8.47 -12.06
C ALA A 256 22.91 -7.35 -11.90
N HIS A 257 23.67 -7.09 -12.95
CA HIS A 257 24.65 -6.00 -12.96
C HIS A 257 23.97 -4.63 -13.04
N ALA A 258 22.91 -4.50 -13.83
CA ALA A 258 22.11 -3.28 -13.88
C ALA A 258 21.52 -2.92 -12.51
N GLU A 259 20.98 -3.91 -11.78
CA GLU A 259 20.46 -3.71 -10.42
C GLU A 259 21.57 -3.29 -9.45
N ARG A 260 22.74 -3.94 -9.53
CA ARG A 260 23.90 -3.58 -8.72
C ARG A 260 24.39 -2.16 -9.02
N MET A 261 24.47 -1.76 -10.29
CA MET A 261 24.86 -0.41 -10.69
C MET A 261 23.86 0.63 -10.22
N LYS A 262 22.55 0.36 -10.36
CA LYS A 262 21.50 1.22 -9.84
C LYS A 262 21.67 1.47 -8.34
N THR A 263 21.95 0.41 -7.59
CA THR A 263 22.07 0.47 -6.13
C THR A 263 23.33 1.19 -5.66
N LEU A 264 24.48 0.96 -6.33
CA LEU A 264 25.77 1.47 -5.89
C LEU A 264 26.08 2.88 -6.44
N TYR A 265 25.67 3.16 -7.69
CA TYR A 265 26.07 4.37 -8.41
C TYR A 265 24.87 5.21 -8.90
N GLY A 266 23.66 4.67 -8.80
CA GLY A 266 22.46 5.33 -9.31
C GLY A 266 22.11 6.62 -8.57
N SER A 267 21.57 7.58 -9.32
CA SER A 267 20.98 8.81 -8.80
C SER A 267 19.88 9.29 -9.74
N ALA A 268 18.83 9.87 -9.18
CA ALA A 268 17.76 10.57 -9.92
C ALA A 268 18.14 12.03 -10.24
N LEU A 269 19.25 12.54 -9.67
CA LEU A 269 19.75 13.89 -9.91
C LEU A 269 21.16 13.83 -10.47
N ALA A 270 21.40 14.64 -11.50
CA ALA A 270 22.73 14.81 -12.08
C ALA A 270 23.62 15.68 -11.18
N SER A 271 24.91 15.34 -11.13
CA SER A 271 25.94 16.12 -10.45
C SER A 271 27.07 16.48 -11.44
N PRO A 272 27.72 17.64 -11.30
CA PRO A 272 28.85 18.01 -12.12
C PRO A 272 30.07 17.04 -12.02
N SER A 273 30.11 16.21 -10.98
CA SER A 273 31.13 15.17 -10.79
C SER A 273 30.88 13.90 -11.61
N ASP A 274 29.63 13.68 -12.08
CA ASP A 274 29.23 12.43 -12.73
C ASP A 274 29.97 12.12 -14.02
N ASP A 275 30.41 13.15 -14.75
CA ASP A 275 31.23 12.98 -15.96
C ASP A 275 32.67 12.48 -15.69
N ARG A 276 33.17 12.66 -14.46
CA ARG A 276 34.52 12.26 -14.05
C ARG A 276 34.54 10.89 -13.39
N GLU A 277 33.41 10.43 -12.89
CA GLU A 277 33.29 9.13 -12.25
C GLU A 277 33.01 8.06 -13.31
N VAL A 278 33.96 7.11 -13.46
CA VAL A 278 33.86 6.04 -14.45
C VAL A 278 33.41 4.75 -13.81
N ILE A 279 32.40 4.13 -14.39
CA ILE A 279 31.81 2.88 -13.94
C ILE A 279 32.15 1.77 -14.93
N LYS A 280 32.56 0.61 -14.41
CA LYS A 280 32.78 -0.60 -15.21
C LYS A 280 31.41 -1.30 -15.46
N VAL A 281 31.13 -1.57 -16.72
CA VAL A 281 29.89 -2.19 -17.18
C VAL A 281 30.20 -3.50 -17.88
N PRO A 282 29.89 -4.66 -17.27
CA PRO A 282 29.98 -5.95 -17.95
C PRO A 282 28.97 -5.99 -19.09
N LEU A 283 29.37 -6.47 -20.25
CA LEU A 283 28.46 -6.60 -21.41
C LEU A 283 27.80 -7.96 -21.46
N VAL A 284 26.56 -8.01 -21.95
CA VAL A 284 25.82 -9.27 -22.14
C VAL A 284 26.56 -10.14 -23.15
N GLY A 285 26.81 -11.41 -22.77
CA GLY A 285 27.50 -12.39 -23.62
C GLY A 285 29.02 -12.34 -23.59
N GLU A 286 29.62 -11.36 -22.90
CA GLU A 286 31.08 -11.18 -22.80
C GLU A 286 31.61 -11.41 -21.37
N GLU A 287 30.81 -11.93 -20.48
CA GLU A 287 31.15 -12.17 -19.07
C GLU A 287 32.39 -13.05 -18.88
N SER A 288 32.61 -14.00 -19.80
CA SER A 288 33.77 -14.92 -19.77
C SER A 288 35.06 -14.32 -20.29
N ALA A 289 35.00 -13.23 -21.06
CA ALA A 289 36.18 -12.60 -21.67
C ALA A 289 36.85 -11.57 -20.75
N GLY A 290 36.22 -11.26 -19.62
CA GLY A 290 36.72 -10.22 -18.70
C GLY A 290 36.65 -8.80 -19.28
N GLU A 291 36.05 -8.65 -20.45
CA GLU A 291 35.87 -7.36 -21.11
C GLU A 291 34.74 -6.59 -20.45
N SER A 292 35.04 -5.41 -19.94
CA SER A 292 34.04 -4.48 -19.38
C SER A 292 34.17 -3.16 -20.10
N SER A 293 33.07 -2.65 -20.58
CA SER A 293 33.00 -1.26 -21.06
C SER A 293 33.16 -0.30 -19.89
N GLN A 294 33.75 0.85 -20.15
CA GLN A 294 33.83 1.93 -19.16
C GLN A 294 32.92 3.08 -19.60
N VAL A 295 32.00 3.47 -18.76
CA VAL A 295 31.07 4.55 -19.04
C VAL A 295 31.11 5.60 -17.92
N PRO A 296 30.95 6.89 -18.22
CA PRO A 296 30.77 7.90 -17.16
C PRO A 296 29.48 7.69 -16.40
N ARG A 297 29.50 7.98 -15.12
CA ARG A 297 28.30 7.89 -14.25
C ARG A 297 27.13 8.73 -14.76
N SER A 298 27.41 9.85 -15.44
CA SER A 298 26.42 10.70 -16.08
C SER A 298 25.53 9.94 -17.08
N MET A 299 26.08 8.94 -17.78
CA MET A 299 25.29 8.09 -18.68
C MET A 299 24.27 7.24 -17.90
N LEU A 300 24.67 6.66 -16.75
CA LEU A 300 23.78 5.92 -15.87
C LEU A 300 22.68 6.82 -15.31
N VAL A 301 23.03 8.00 -14.81
CA VAL A 301 22.09 9.00 -14.31
C VAL A 301 21.12 9.45 -15.41
N GLY A 302 21.63 9.65 -16.64
CA GLY A 302 20.85 10.00 -17.82
C GLY A 302 19.80 8.94 -18.23
N ILE A 303 20.01 7.67 -17.85
CA ILE A 303 19.02 6.58 -18.05
C ILE A 303 18.03 6.55 -16.89
N ILE A 304 18.50 6.70 -15.66
CA ILE A 304 17.67 6.57 -14.45
C ILE A 304 16.65 7.70 -14.32
N ARG A 305 17.15 8.93 -14.46
CA ARG A 305 16.37 10.14 -14.19
C ARG A 305 15.05 10.22 -14.98
N PRO A 306 15.01 10.04 -16.31
CA PRO A 306 13.78 10.11 -17.08
C PRO A 306 12.74 9.09 -16.63
N ARG A 307 13.14 7.88 -16.23
CA ARG A 307 12.22 6.86 -15.74
C ARG A 307 11.61 7.24 -14.38
N VAL A 308 12.39 7.83 -13.49
CA VAL A 308 11.89 8.30 -12.20
C VAL A 308 10.97 9.52 -12.41
N GLU A 309 11.34 10.45 -13.30
CA GLU A 309 10.50 11.59 -13.70
C GLU A 309 9.13 11.10 -14.21
N GLU A 310 9.11 10.22 -15.21
CA GLU A 310 7.90 9.64 -15.76
C GLU A 310 7.02 8.98 -14.67
N THR A 311 7.65 8.22 -13.75
CA THR A 311 6.92 7.57 -12.65
C THR A 311 6.23 8.60 -11.75
N LEU A 312 6.92 9.68 -11.40
CA LEU A 312 6.37 10.74 -10.55
C LEU A 312 5.32 11.59 -11.27
N GLU A 313 5.49 11.83 -12.58
CA GLU A 313 4.47 12.47 -13.42
C GLU A 313 3.20 11.64 -13.49
N MET A 314 3.32 10.32 -13.69
CA MET A 314 2.15 9.42 -13.65
C MET A 314 1.44 9.47 -12.29
N VAL A 315 2.18 9.57 -11.18
CA VAL A 315 1.58 9.76 -9.83
C VAL A 315 0.83 11.08 -9.77
N ARG A 316 1.45 12.18 -10.19
CA ARG A 316 0.81 13.51 -10.25
C ARG A 316 -0.49 13.46 -11.06
N ASP A 317 -0.43 12.89 -12.26
CA ASP A 317 -1.58 12.84 -13.16
C ASP A 317 -2.73 12.02 -12.56
N ARG A 318 -2.44 10.92 -11.86
CA ARG A 318 -3.46 10.14 -11.11
C ARG A 318 -4.09 10.91 -9.96
N LEU A 319 -3.31 11.71 -9.25
CA LEU A 319 -3.84 12.56 -8.17
C LEU A 319 -4.71 13.69 -8.74
N VAL A 320 -4.30 14.30 -9.85
CA VAL A 320 -5.08 15.33 -10.56
C VAL A 320 -6.39 14.75 -11.11
N GLU A 321 -6.33 13.61 -11.80
CA GLU A 321 -7.52 12.91 -12.33
C GLU A 321 -8.54 12.59 -11.22
N ALA A 322 -8.05 12.25 -10.04
CA ALA A 322 -8.87 11.92 -8.88
C ALA A 322 -9.33 13.15 -8.08
N GLY A 323 -8.80 14.35 -8.36
CA GLY A 323 -9.11 15.60 -7.68
C GLY A 323 -8.44 15.76 -6.31
N PHE A 324 -7.38 15.00 -6.04
CA PHE A 324 -6.66 15.02 -4.75
C PHE A 324 -5.31 15.74 -4.80
N ASP A 325 -4.96 16.37 -5.91
CA ASP A 325 -3.70 17.13 -6.08
C ASP A 325 -3.56 18.29 -5.10
N LYS A 326 -4.69 18.92 -4.70
CA LYS A 326 -4.74 20.06 -3.80
C LYS A 326 -5.03 19.70 -2.34
N VAL A 327 -5.50 18.49 -2.09
CA VAL A 327 -5.95 18.05 -0.77
C VAL A 327 -4.79 17.90 0.21
N ALA A 328 -3.69 17.31 -0.24
CA ALA A 328 -2.54 17.06 0.60
C ALA A 328 -1.49 18.15 0.41
N GLY A 329 -1.17 18.89 1.48
CA GLY A 329 -0.07 19.86 1.51
C GLY A 329 1.32 19.20 1.57
N ARG A 330 1.39 17.91 1.94
CA ARG A 330 2.64 17.17 2.17
C ARG A 330 2.61 15.79 1.55
N ILE A 331 3.78 15.33 1.13
CA ILE A 331 3.99 13.98 0.57
C ILE A 331 5.00 13.22 1.43
N VAL A 332 4.71 11.95 1.65
CA VAL A 332 5.60 10.98 2.29
C VAL A 332 5.93 9.90 1.27
N ILE A 333 7.21 9.73 0.93
CA ILE A 333 7.66 8.70 0.00
C ILE A 333 8.32 7.56 0.77
N THR A 334 7.93 6.34 0.48
CA THR A 334 8.46 5.11 1.08
C THR A 334 8.63 4.01 0.01
N GLY A 335 8.95 2.78 0.42
CA GLY A 335 9.21 1.68 -0.49
C GLY A 335 10.67 1.56 -0.91
N GLY A 336 11.05 0.40 -1.43
CA GLY A 336 12.46 0.10 -1.76
C GLY A 336 13.07 1.03 -2.80
N ALA A 337 12.31 1.39 -3.84
CA ALA A 337 12.80 2.25 -4.92
C ALA A 337 12.93 3.74 -4.50
N SER A 338 12.26 4.16 -3.44
CA SER A 338 12.39 5.51 -2.90
C SER A 338 13.78 5.82 -2.33
N GLN A 339 14.57 4.77 -2.04
CA GLN A 339 15.91 4.91 -1.48
C GLN A 339 16.98 5.32 -2.52
N LEU A 340 16.61 5.37 -3.80
CA LEU A 340 17.49 5.87 -4.84
C LEU A 340 17.82 7.36 -4.56
N PRO A 341 19.12 7.73 -4.50
CA PRO A 341 19.52 9.12 -4.26
C PRO A 341 18.85 10.10 -5.21
N GLY A 342 18.38 11.24 -4.68
CA GLY A 342 17.76 12.31 -5.45
C GLY A 342 16.26 12.12 -5.74
N VAL A 343 15.65 10.98 -5.39
CA VAL A 343 14.21 10.76 -5.62
C VAL A 343 13.36 11.74 -4.81
N ARG A 344 13.72 12.04 -3.57
CA ARG A 344 12.98 12.97 -2.72
C ARG A 344 12.94 14.38 -3.34
N GLU A 345 14.08 14.88 -3.77
CA GLU A 345 14.23 16.22 -4.34
C GLU A 345 13.51 16.31 -5.69
N LEU A 346 13.63 15.27 -6.52
CA LEU A 346 12.94 15.20 -7.81
C LEU A 346 11.41 15.14 -7.61
N ALA A 347 10.94 14.36 -6.64
CA ALA A 347 9.53 14.30 -6.29
C ALA A 347 9.00 15.64 -5.77
N ALA A 348 9.76 16.36 -4.95
CA ALA A 348 9.36 17.68 -4.48
C ALA A 348 9.20 18.66 -5.64
N HIS A 349 10.07 18.56 -6.65
CA HIS A 349 10.01 19.41 -7.84
C HIS A 349 8.81 19.07 -8.75
N ILE A 350 8.59 17.78 -9.07
CA ILE A 350 7.54 17.34 -10.01
C ILE A 350 6.13 17.48 -9.41
N LEU A 351 6.00 17.16 -8.13
CA LEU A 351 4.72 17.17 -7.43
C LEU A 351 4.38 18.54 -6.82
N ASP A 352 5.33 19.48 -6.85
CA ASP A 352 5.21 20.84 -6.26
C ASP A 352 4.71 20.80 -4.81
N LYS A 353 5.31 19.91 -4.00
CA LYS A 353 4.92 19.66 -2.60
C LYS A 353 6.16 19.46 -1.73
N GLN A 354 5.97 19.67 -0.41
CA GLN A 354 6.98 19.26 0.55
C GLN A 354 7.02 17.73 0.65
N VAL A 355 8.21 17.16 0.48
CA VAL A 355 8.41 15.70 0.50
C VAL A 355 9.34 15.29 1.64
N ARG A 356 8.90 14.32 2.44
CA ARG A 356 9.79 13.61 3.37
C ARG A 356 9.89 12.11 3.04
N MET A 357 10.98 11.51 3.48
CA MET A 357 11.12 10.06 3.44
C MET A 357 10.32 9.42 4.57
N GLY A 358 9.52 8.40 4.24
CA GLY A 358 8.80 7.55 5.17
C GLY A 358 9.63 6.32 5.55
N ARG A 359 9.61 5.99 6.83
CA ARG A 359 10.14 4.73 7.37
C ARG A 359 9.10 4.15 8.31
N PRO A 360 9.06 2.81 8.47
CA PRO A 360 8.20 2.21 9.47
C PRO A 360 8.45 2.80 10.85
N GLN A 361 7.38 3.11 11.57
CA GLN A 361 7.46 3.43 12.99
C GLN A 361 8.02 2.22 13.73
N ALA A 362 8.82 2.48 14.76
CA ALA A 362 9.47 1.42 15.52
C ALA A 362 8.43 0.49 16.17
N ILE A 363 8.60 -0.81 15.95
CA ILE A 363 7.87 -1.89 16.59
C ILE A 363 8.88 -2.66 17.45
N ASP A 364 8.54 -3.01 18.68
CA ASP A 364 9.40 -3.79 19.54
C ASP A 364 9.84 -5.09 18.84
N GLY A 365 11.14 -5.41 18.89
CA GLY A 365 11.71 -6.59 18.24
C GLY A 365 11.96 -6.45 16.73
N MET A 366 11.71 -5.27 16.15
CA MET A 366 12.05 -5.00 14.75
C MET A 366 13.58 -4.89 14.60
N ALA A 367 14.15 -5.73 13.73
CA ALA A 367 15.57 -5.65 13.43
C ALA A 367 15.88 -4.38 12.62
N GLU A 368 17.05 -3.78 12.82
CA GLU A 368 17.48 -2.56 12.11
C GLU A 368 17.42 -2.73 10.58
N VAL A 369 17.76 -3.91 10.09
CA VAL A 369 17.69 -4.26 8.66
C VAL A 369 16.27 -4.16 8.09
N THR A 370 15.24 -4.42 8.90
CA THR A 370 13.82 -4.39 8.50
C THR A 370 13.13 -3.06 8.85
N ALA A 371 13.84 -2.11 9.44
CA ALA A 371 13.33 -0.77 9.76
C ALA A 371 13.42 0.24 8.58
N GLY A 372 13.90 -0.22 7.42
CA GLY A 372 14.02 0.61 6.22
C GLY A 372 12.70 0.77 5.44
N PRO A 373 12.64 1.76 4.51
CA PRO A 373 11.46 2.02 3.69
C PRO A 373 10.97 0.80 2.90
N ALA A 374 11.86 -0.11 2.52
CA ALA A 374 11.52 -1.33 1.80
C ALA A 374 10.63 -2.31 2.57
N PHE A 375 10.44 -2.11 3.87
CA PHE A 375 9.63 -2.97 4.75
C PHE A 375 8.36 -2.28 5.26
N SER A 376 8.07 -1.07 4.78
CA SER A 376 6.93 -0.28 5.22
C SER A 376 5.60 -1.00 5.02
N THR A 377 5.41 -1.67 3.89
CA THR A 377 4.19 -2.45 3.62
C THR A 377 4.00 -3.55 4.65
N CYS A 378 5.03 -4.38 4.89
CA CYS A 378 4.93 -5.50 5.84
C CYS A 378 4.69 -5.02 7.28
N ALA A 379 5.40 -3.98 7.73
CA ALA A 379 5.15 -3.35 9.03
C ALA A 379 3.74 -2.76 9.12
N GLY A 380 3.26 -2.14 8.06
CA GLY A 380 1.91 -1.56 7.98
C GLY A 380 0.80 -2.60 8.04
N LEU A 381 0.99 -3.80 7.50
CA LEU A 381 0.06 -4.91 7.67
C LEU A 381 -0.09 -5.30 9.16
N LEU A 382 1.00 -5.26 9.94
CA LEU A 382 0.91 -5.47 11.39
C LEU A 382 0.15 -4.35 12.09
N HIS A 383 0.40 -3.08 11.71
CA HIS A 383 -0.37 -1.95 12.24
C HIS A 383 -1.85 -2.06 11.89
N TYR A 384 -2.19 -2.48 10.67
CA TYR A 384 -3.56 -2.74 10.25
C TYR A 384 -4.25 -3.79 11.14
N ALA A 385 -3.56 -4.88 11.46
CA ALA A 385 -4.09 -5.97 12.27
C ALA A 385 -4.50 -5.55 13.69
N VAL A 386 -3.81 -4.57 14.26
CA VAL A 386 -4.06 -4.08 15.64
C VAL A 386 -4.84 -2.76 15.67
N SER A 387 -5.02 -2.11 14.50
CA SER A 387 -5.88 -0.93 14.43
C SER A 387 -7.34 -1.35 14.57
N ASN A 388 -8.02 -0.77 15.57
CA ASN A 388 -9.48 -0.97 15.77
C ASN A 388 -10.33 -0.15 14.76
N LYS A 389 -9.79 0.27 13.62
CA LYS A 389 -10.59 0.95 12.61
C LYS A 389 -11.62 -0.03 12.08
N ALA A 390 -12.89 0.23 12.38
CA ALA A 390 -14.01 -0.57 11.93
C ALA A 390 -14.14 -0.43 10.41
N GLU A 391 -13.47 -1.30 9.66
CA GLU A 391 -13.93 -1.62 8.33
C GLU A 391 -15.25 -2.39 8.48
N ALA A 392 -16.19 -2.20 7.55
CA ALA A 392 -17.47 -2.86 7.61
C ALA A 392 -17.31 -4.37 7.80
N PRO A 393 -17.98 -4.99 8.79
CA PRO A 393 -17.78 -6.40 9.10
C PRO A 393 -18.11 -7.26 7.88
N SER A 394 -17.30 -8.29 7.64
CA SER A 394 -17.60 -9.26 6.59
C SER A 394 -18.90 -10.01 6.89
N ALA A 395 -19.86 -9.78 6.01
CA ALA A 395 -21.11 -10.47 5.76
C ALA A 395 -21.81 -11.28 6.89
N ALA A 396 -22.88 -10.70 7.42
CA ALA A 396 -24.09 -11.42 7.81
C ALA A 396 -25.27 -10.78 7.06
N TYR A 397 -26.15 -11.59 6.48
CA TYR A 397 -27.22 -11.25 5.54
C TYR A 397 -28.27 -10.26 6.08
N CYS A 398 -28.61 -9.22 5.30
CA CYS A 398 -29.86 -8.43 5.39
C CYS A 398 -30.35 -8.00 4.00
N PRO A 399 -31.66 -7.94 3.75
CA PRO A 399 -32.24 -7.66 2.42
C PRO A 399 -32.16 -6.18 2.02
N PRO A 400 -32.20 -5.83 0.70
CA PRO A 400 -31.87 -4.52 0.20
C PRO A 400 -33.03 -3.52 0.29
N GLU A 401 -32.76 -2.31 0.81
CA GLU A 401 -33.55 -1.10 0.57
C GLU A 401 -32.78 -0.14 -0.36
N GLN A 402 -33.56 0.63 -1.12
CA GLN A 402 -33.16 1.32 -2.35
C GLN A 402 -32.05 2.35 -2.19
N ALA A 403 -30.98 2.21 -2.98
CA ALA A 403 -29.91 3.20 -3.13
C ALA A 403 -30.35 4.35 -4.05
N SER A 404 -30.26 5.60 -3.59
CA SER A 404 -30.50 6.78 -4.42
C SER A 404 -29.25 7.12 -5.24
N ARG A 405 -29.41 7.18 -6.58
CA ARG A 405 -28.36 7.58 -7.55
C ARG A 405 -28.14 9.09 -7.50
N GLY A 406 -26.90 9.53 -7.23
CA GLY A 406 -26.53 10.93 -7.29
C GLY A 406 -25.04 11.18 -7.56
N PHE A 407 -24.64 11.16 -8.83
CA PHE A 407 -23.25 11.43 -9.27
C PHE A 407 -22.82 12.91 -9.14
N GLY A 408 -23.76 13.84 -8.87
CA GLY A 408 -23.50 15.29 -8.81
C GLY A 408 -23.05 15.82 -7.44
N ARG A 409 -23.09 15.01 -6.36
CA ARG A 409 -22.85 15.49 -4.99
C ARG A 409 -21.40 15.36 -4.50
N LEU A 410 -20.59 14.58 -5.19
CA LEU A 410 -19.21 14.32 -4.78
C LEU A 410 -18.29 15.53 -5.03
N SER A 411 -18.44 16.19 -6.19
CA SER A 411 -17.70 17.43 -6.50
C SER A 411 -18.10 18.60 -5.58
N HIS A 412 -19.31 18.57 -5.04
CA HIS A 412 -19.80 19.57 -4.09
C HIS A 412 -19.22 19.31 -2.69
N TRP A 413 -19.16 18.05 -2.25
CA TRP A 413 -18.58 17.70 -0.95
C TRP A 413 -17.08 18.05 -0.85
N ILE A 414 -16.31 17.76 -1.93
CA ILE A 414 -14.89 18.15 -1.99
C ILE A 414 -14.76 19.69 -1.96
N ARG A 415 -15.63 20.44 -2.65
CA ARG A 415 -15.59 21.91 -2.66
C ARG A 415 -16.03 22.59 -1.36
N GLU A 416 -16.87 21.94 -0.55
CA GLU A 416 -17.36 22.49 0.71
C GLU A 416 -16.50 22.13 1.92
N ASN A 417 -15.63 21.09 1.81
CA ASN A 417 -14.75 20.68 2.89
C ASN A 417 -13.27 20.90 2.57
N PHE A 418 -12.98 21.48 1.39
CA PHE A 418 -11.70 21.92 0.89
C PHE A 418 -11.86 23.29 0.21
#